data_1113d097791f7e5c6ba0458ecbf24789
#
_entry.id   1113d097791f7e5c6ba0458ecbf24789
#
_cell.length_a   1.000
_cell.length_b   1.000
_cell.length_c   1.000
_cell.angle_alpha   90.00
_cell.angle_beta   90.00
_cell.angle_gamma   90.00
#
_symmetry.space_group_name_H-M   'P 1'
#
loop_
_entity.id
_entity.type
_entity.pdbx_description
1 polymer ?
#
loop_
_entity_poly.entity_id
_entity_poly.type
_entity_poly.pdbx_seq_one_letter_code
_entity_poly.pdbx_strand_id
1 'polypeptide(L)'
;MALRTNARGLFADEAAVELLIGHGRWLERTDFTEGFVETCVGLSDGTPMAWIDWHAAVAAVQAGGLPCSGSEAGVLRLAACLAEGGGVDLRDVVGGLDGGNLVLVAKAVLHAGGHRDAVVTFGGGQRVGR
;
A
#
# COMPACT_ATOMS: atom_id res chain seq x y z
N MET A 1 14.79 4.43 -3.66
CA MET A 1 14.36 3.70 -2.49
C MET A 1 14.28 2.22 -2.81
N ALA A 2 14.71 1.38 -1.88
CA ALA A 2 14.85 -0.07 -2.12
C ALA A 2 13.54 -0.79 -2.45
N LEU A 3 12.43 -0.39 -1.82
CA LEU A 3 11.12 -0.98 -2.13
C LEU A 3 10.71 -0.70 -3.58
N ARG A 4 10.94 0.53 -4.05
CA ARG A 4 10.63 0.89 -5.43
C ARG A 4 11.50 0.11 -6.41
N THR A 5 12.76 -0.08 -6.07
CA THR A 5 13.69 -0.82 -6.93
C THR A 5 13.21 -2.25 -7.15
N ASN A 6 12.80 -2.91 -6.07
CA ASN A 6 12.32 -4.28 -6.15
C ASN A 6 11.02 -4.40 -6.94
N ALA A 7 10.12 -3.42 -6.80
CA ALA A 7 8.80 -3.45 -7.44
C ALA A 7 8.82 -3.04 -8.91
N ARG A 8 9.92 -2.44 -9.37
CA ARG A 8 10.00 -1.82 -10.69
C ARG A 8 9.67 -2.82 -11.81
N GLY A 9 8.83 -2.39 -12.72
CA GLY A 9 8.48 -3.16 -13.90
C GLY A 9 7.15 -3.91 -13.82
N LEU A 10 6.59 -4.02 -12.63
CA LEU A 10 5.28 -4.65 -12.43
C LEU A 10 4.33 -3.62 -11.87
N PHE A 11 3.36 -3.18 -12.67
CA PHE A 11 2.45 -2.08 -12.28
C PHE A 11 1.74 -2.35 -10.95
N ALA A 12 1.29 -3.55 -10.73
CA ALA A 12 0.57 -3.87 -9.48
C ALA A 12 1.50 -3.79 -8.27
N ASP A 13 2.72 -4.29 -8.39
CA ASP A 13 3.71 -4.20 -7.31
C ASP A 13 4.12 -2.76 -7.07
N GLU A 14 4.35 -2.01 -8.13
CA GLU A 14 4.64 -0.57 -8.03
C GLU A 14 3.52 0.16 -7.32
N ALA A 15 2.28 -0.13 -7.70
CA ALA A 15 1.11 0.52 -7.11
C ALA A 15 1.01 0.25 -5.61
N ALA A 16 1.25 -0.99 -5.19
CA ALA A 16 1.21 -1.36 -3.78
C ALA A 16 2.28 -0.60 -2.98
N VAL A 17 3.50 -0.53 -3.50
CA VAL A 17 4.59 0.19 -2.85
C VAL A 17 4.30 1.68 -2.79
N GLU A 18 3.84 2.28 -3.89
CA GLU A 18 3.53 3.72 -3.91
C GLU A 18 2.38 4.06 -2.97
N LEU A 19 1.41 3.16 -2.83
CA LEU A 19 0.31 3.35 -1.88
C LEU A 19 0.85 3.43 -0.45
N LEU A 20 1.73 2.54 -0.05
CA LEU A 20 2.31 2.58 1.29
C LEU A 20 3.21 3.80 1.49
N ILE A 21 3.98 4.19 0.47
CA ILE A 21 4.83 5.37 0.54
C ILE A 21 3.97 6.63 0.70
N GLY A 22 2.93 6.78 -0.11
CA GLY A 22 2.04 7.93 -0.04
C GLY A 22 1.27 8.01 1.27
N HIS A 23 0.87 6.88 1.80
CA HIS A 23 0.21 6.81 3.11
C HIS A 23 1.19 7.18 4.23
N GLY A 24 2.40 6.65 4.19
CA GLY A 24 3.51 7.02 5.06
C GLY A 24 3.51 6.35 6.43
N ARG A 25 2.37 6.07 7.02
CA ARG A 25 2.28 5.63 8.41
C ARG A 25 2.91 4.27 8.65
N TRP A 26 2.65 3.30 7.80
CA TRP A 26 3.20 1.97 7.98
C TRP A 26 4.72 1.96 7.89
N LEU A 27 5.28 2.67 6.91
CA LEU A 27 6.73 2.68 6.70
C LEU A 27 7.48 3.50 7.74
N GLU A 28 6.78 4.31 8.53
CA GLU A 28 7.37 5.04 9.66
C GLU A 28 7.41 4.19 10.94
N ARG A 29 6.68 3.09 10.97
CA ARG A 29 6.60 2.27 12.18
C ARG A 29 7.75 1.28 12.23
N THR A 30 8.48 1.30 13.34
CA THR A 30 9.60 0.38 13.55
C THR A 30 9.12 -1.07 13.62
N ASP A 31 7.97 -1.31 14.29
CA ASP A 31 7.43 -2.67 14.39
C ASP A 31 7.07 -3.24 13.02
N PHE A 32 6.59 -2.41 12.11
CA PHE A 32 6.27 -2.84 10.76
C PHE A 32 7.55 -3.09 9.94
N THR A 33 8.45 -2.12 9.94
CA THR A 33 9.64 -2.23 9.08
C THR A 33 10.60 -3.32 9.55
N GLU A 34 10.76 -3.49 10.85
CA GLU A 34 11.63 -4.55 11.37
C GLU A 34 11.00 -5.94 11.25
N GLY A 35 9.69 -6.00 11.34
CA GLY A 35 9.00 -7.29 11.32
C GLY A 35 8.62 -7.79 9.94
N PHE A 36 8.36 -6.89 8.98
CA PHE A 36 7.71 -7.27 7.72
C PHE A 36 8.36 -6.72 6.47
N VAL A 37 9.42 -5.93 6.59
CA VAL A 37 10.19 -5.45 5.43
C VAL A 37 11.53 -6.17 5.43
N GLU A 38 11.79 -6.90 4.36
CA GLU A 38 13.04 -7.62 4.20
C GLU A 38 13.90 -6.90 3.18
N THR A 39 15.21 -6.97 3.37
CA THR A 39 16.17 -6.29 2.51
C THR A 39 17.25 -7.24 2.03
N CYS A 40 17.76 -6.96 0.85
CA CYS A 40 18.94 -7.64 0.35
C CYS A 40 19.70 -6.71 -0.59
N VAL A 41 20.90 -7.14 -0.98
CA VAL A 41 21.74 -6.42 -1.93
C VAL A 41 21.83 -7.27 -3.18
N GLY A 42 21.62 -6.68 -4.35
CA GLY A 42 21.70 -7.38 -5.61
C GLY A 42 23.09 -7.96 -5.83
N LEU A 43 23.16 -9.21 -6.26
CA LEU A 43 24.43 -9.93 -6.41
C LEU A 43 25.33 -9.35 -7.49
N SER A 44 24.72 -8.80 -8.56
CA SER A 44 25.49 -8.37 -9.72
C SER A 44 26.00 -6.94 -9.59
N ASP A 45 25.26 -6.04 -8.93
CA ASP A 45 25.60 -4.61 -8.93
C ASP A 45 25.56 -3.96 -7.55
N GLY A 46 25.23 -4.72 -6.51
CA GLY A 46 25.17 -4.17 -5.16
C GLY A 46 23.96 -3.28 -4.89
N THR A 47 22.97 -3.23 -5.79
CA THR A 47 21.80 -2.38 -5.62
C THR A 47 20.96 -2.83 -4.44
N PRO A 48 20.65 -1.93 -3.48
CA PRO A 48 19.76 -2.31 -2.37
C PRO A 48 18.36 -2.59 -2.87
N MET A 49 17.78 -3.68 -2.38
CA MET A 49 16.42 -4.06 -2.68
C MET A 49 15.69 -4.40 -1.39
N ALA A 50 14.39 -4.15 -1.37
CA ALA A 50 13.54 -4.46 -0.23
C ALA A 50 12.18 -4.91 -0.72
N TRP A 51 11.54 -5.75 0.08
CA TRP A 51 10.16 -6.17 -0.21
C TRP A 51 9.43 -6.34 1.10
N ILE A 52 8.11 -6.36 0.99
CA ILE A 52 7.24 -6.51 2.15
C ILE A 52 6.68 -7.92 2.16
N ASP A 53 6.69 -8.55 3.33
CA ASP A 53 5.99 -9.80 3.55
C ASP A 53 4.51 -9.47 3.77
N TRP A 54 3.78 -9.29 2.66
CA TRP A 54 2.40 -8.83 2.69
C TRP A 54 1.49 -9.77 3.47
N HIS A 55 1.62 -11.05 3.24
CA HIS A 55 0.77 -12.04 3.88
C HIS A 55 0.94 -12.01 5.40
N ALA A 56 2.19 -12.00 5.85
CA ALA A 56 2.48 -11.96 7.28
C ALA A 56 2.02 -10.65 7.92
N ALA A 57 2.20 -9.53 7.21
CA ALA A 57 1.78 -8.22 7.72
C ALA A 57 0.26 -8.15 7.91
N VAL A 58 -0.50 -8.59 6.92
CA VAL A 58 -1.97 -8.60 7.02
C VAL A 58 -2.43 -9.55 8.13
N ALA A 59 -1.82 -10.72 8.23
CA ALA A 59 -2.14 -11.67 9.29
C ALA A 59 -1.88 -11.07 10.68
N ALA A 60 -0.78 -10.34 10.83
CA ALA A 60 -0.45 -9.68 12.09
C ALA A 60 -1.47 -8.62 12.47
N VAL A 61 -1.94 -7.82 11.50
CA VAL A 61 -3.01 -6.85 11.75
C VAL A 61 -4.27 -7.54 12.22
N GLN A 62 -4.67 -8.62 11.57
CA GLN A 62 -5.88 -9.35 11.89
C GLN A 62 -5.79 -10.00 13.28
N ALA A 63 -4.59 -10.41 13.68
CA ALA A 63 -4.37 -11.03 14.98
C ALA A 63 -4.13 -10.03 16.12
N GLY A 64 -4.13 -8.73 15.82
CA GLY A 64 -3.90 -7.68 16.82
C GLY A 64 -2.44 -7.41 17.11
N GLY A 65 -1.51 -7.99 16.36
CA GLY A 65 -0.07 -7.80 16.57
C GLY A 65 0.47 -6.46 16.02
N LEU A 66 -0.32 -5.79 15.20
CA LEU A 66 0.01 -4.46 14.67
C LEU A 66 -1.19 -3.54 14.92
N PRO A 67 -1.32 -2.99 16.14
CA PRO A 67 -2.45 -2.11 16.44
C PRO A 67 -2.50 -0.92 15.50
N CYS A 68 -3.70 -0.63 14.97
CA CYS A 68 -3.87 0.43 13.98
C CYS A 68 -5.35 0.79 13.87
N SER A 69 -5.62 1.90 13.19
CA SER A 69 -6.99 2.30 12.88
C SER A 69 -7.56 1.42 11.77
N GLY A 70 -8.88 1.45 11.61
CA GLY A 70 -9.53 0.77 10.50
C GLY A 70 -9.07 1.25 9.15
N SER A 71 -8.84 2.57 9.02
CA SER A 71 -8.35 3.15 7.77
C SER A 71 -6.93 2.67 7.46
N GLU A 72 -6.06 2.63 8.45
CA GLU A 72 -4.69 2.14 8.28
C GLU A 72 -4.68 0.66 7.88
N ALA A 73 -5.50 -0.14 8.54
CA ALA A 73 -5.63 -1.56 8.20
C ALA A 73 -6.14 -1.73 6.77
N GLY A 74 -7.11 -0.91 6.36
CA GLY A 74 -7.67 -0.94 5.02
C GLY A 74 -6.63 -0.65 3.95
N VAL A 75 -5.79 0.36 4.18
CA VAL A 75 -4.70 0.69 3.24
C VAL A 75 -3.75 -0.50 3.09
N LEU A 76 -3.34 -1.11 4.19
CA LEU A 76 -2.42 -2.25 4.13
C LEU A 76 -3.06 -3.44 3.41
N ARG A 77 -4.32 -3.74 3.70
CA ARG A 77 -5.02 -4.86 3.06
C ARG A 77 -5.16 -4.65 1.56
N LEU A 78 -5.46 -3.42 1.13
CA LEU A 78 -5.58 -3.12 -0.30
C LEU A 78 -4.21 -3.16 -1.00
N ALA A 79 -3.17 -2.65 -0.35
CA ALA A 79 -1.82 -2.74 -0.91
C ALA A 79 -1.41 -4.21 -1.08
N ALA A 80 -1.67 -5.04 -0.09
CA ALA A 80 -1.36 -6.47 -0.18
C ALA A 80 -2.15 -7.14 -1.31
N CYS A 81 -3.42 -6.78 -1.48
CA CYS A 81 -4.25 -7.31 -2.55
C CYS A 81 -3.68 -6.93 -3.92
N LEU A 82 -3.23 -5.69 -4.09
CA LEU A 82 -2.60 -5.27 -5.34
C LEU A 82 -1.29 -6.02 -5.60
N ALA A 83 -0.50 -6.24 -4.56
CA ALA A 83 0.82 -6.85 -4.72
C ALA A 83 0.74 -8.36 -4.97
N GLU A 84 -0.13 -9.04 -4.26
CA GLU A 84 -0.15 -10.50 -4.27
C GLU A 84 -1.47 -11.12 -4.73
N GLY A 85 -2.49 -10.29 -4.92
CA GLY A 85 -3.82 -10.81 -5.19
C GLY A 85 -4.51 -11.27 -3.92
N GLY A 86 -5.48 -12.13 -4.09
CA GLY A 86 -6.27 -12.63 -2.97
C GLY A 86 -7.54 -11.83 -2.78
N GLY A 87 -8.41 -12.34 -1.94
CA GLY A 87 -9.71 -11.75 -1.70
C GLY A 87 -9.67 -10.62 -0.69
N VAL A 88 -10.43 -9.58 -0.95
CA VAL A 88 -10.69 -8.51 0.01
C VAL A 88 -12.15 -8.12 -0.15
N ASP A 89 -12.82 -7.88 0.97
CA ASP A 89 -14.17 -7.32 0.90
C ASP A 89 -14.05 -5.82 0.65
N LEU A 90 -14.15 -5.44 -0.61
CA LEU A 90 -13.94 -4.06 -1.01
C LEU A 90 -14.92 -3.10 -0.34
N ARG A 91 -16.17 -3.53 -0.17
CA ARG A 91 -17.19 -2.72 0.49
C ARG A 91 -16.80 -2.39 1.93
N ASP A 92 -16.33 -3.40 2.64
CA ASP A 92 -15.90 -3.24 4.03
C ASP A 92 -14.68 -2.33 4.14
N VAL A 93 -13.67 -2.59 3.32
CA VAL A 93 -12.43 -1.82 3.36
C VAL A 93 -12.65 -0.37 2.96
N VAL A 94 -13.35 -0.14 1.85
CA VAL A 94 -13.59 1.22 1.34
C VAL A 94 -14.42 2.03 2.35
N GLY A 95 -15.40 1.40 2.99
CA GLY A 95 -16.23 2.08 3.98
C GLY A 95 -15.47 2.54 5.21
N GLY A 96 -14.32 1.94 5.50
CA GLY A 96 -13.48 2.32 6.63
C GLY A 96 -12.37 3.33 6.31
N LEU A 97 -12.17 3.67 5.04
CA LEU A 97 -11.11 4.60 4.64
C LEU A 97 -11.54 6.05 4.83
N ASP A 98 -10.64 6.88 5.34
CA ASP A 98 -10.87 8.33 5.31
C ASP A 98 -10.67 8.88 3.89
N GLY A 99 -11.05 10.16 3.69
CA GLY A 99 -11.03 10.76 2.35
C GLY A 99 -9.64 10.83 1.73
N GLY A 100 -8.63 11.13 2.53
CA GLY A 100 -7.26 11.16 2.03
C GLY A 100 -6.77 9.79 1.59
N ASN A 101 -7.10 8.76 2.35
CA ASN A 101 -6.71 7.40 2.01
C ASN A 101 -7.50 6.88 0.81
N LEU A 102 -8.76 7.30 0.64
CA LEU A 102 -9.52 6.96 -0.55
C LEU A 102 -8.84 7.47 -1.83
N VAL A 103 -8.33 8.71 -1.79
CA VAL A 103 -7.61 9.27 -2.94
C VAL A 103 -6.36 8.44 -3.24
N LEU A 104 -5.60 8.09 -2.21
CA LEU A 104 -4.40 7.25 -2.39
C LEU A 104 -4.73 5.89 -2.99
N VAL A 105 -5.80 5.27 -2.51
CA VAL A 105 -6.23 3.96 -3.01
C VAL A 105 -6.70 4.07 -4.46
N ALA A 106 -7.49 5.10 -4.79
CA ALA A 106 -7.97 5.29 -6.16
C ALA A 106 -6.78 5.46 -7.12
N LYS A 107 -5.79 6.24 -6.70
CA LYS A 107 -4.57 6.43 -7.48
C LYS A 107 -3.81 5.11 -7.66
N ALA A 108 -3.74 4.31 -6.61
CA ALA A 108 -3.07 3.01 -6.67
C ALA A 108 -3.76 2.06 -7.66
N VAL A 109 -5.10 2.05 -7.68
CA VAL A 109 -5.86 1.22 -8.63
C VAL A 109 -5.55 1.64 -10.06
N LEU A 110 -5.51 2.94 -10.34
CA LEU A 110 -5.16 3.45 -11.67
C LEU A 110 -3.73 3.05 -12.05
N HIS A 111 -2.80 3.18 -11.13
CA HIS A 111 -1.40 2.79 -11.34
C HIS A 111 -1.30 1.29 -11.65
N ALA A 112 -2.00 0.46 -10.88
CA ALA A 112 -2.00 -0.98 -11.11
C ALA A 112 -2.52 -1.34 -12.49
N GLY A 113 -3.43 -0.53 -13.03
CA GLY A 113 -3.95 -0.68 -14.38
C GLY A 113 -3.06 -0.07 -15.46
N GLY A 114 -1.89 0.46 -15.11
CA GLY A 114 -0.93 1.00 -16.06
C GLY A 114 -0.92 2.51 -16.19
N HIS A 115 -1.69 3.23 -15.37
CA HIS A 115 -1.80 4.69 -15.45
C HIS A 115 -1.04 5.37 -14.32
N ARG A 116 0.28 5.30 -14.35
CA ARG A 116 1.16 5.85 -13.31
C ARG A 116 0.97 7.34 -13.09
N ASP A 117 0.65 8.08 -14.15
CA ASP A 117 0.61 9.53 -14.11
C ASP A 117 -0.80 10.08 -13.84
N ALA A 118 -1.74 9.21 -13.50
CA ALA A 118 -3.10 9.64 -13.23
C ALA A 118 -3.16 10.52 -11.99
N VAL A 119 -3.99 11.54 -12.06
CA VAL A 119 -4.26 12.46 -10.95
C VAL A 119 -5.70 12.23 -10.51
N VAL A 120 -5.90 12.08 -9.21
CA VAL A 120 -7.22 11.88 -8.63
C VAL A 120 -7.60 13.11 -7.83
N THR A 121 -8.74 13.69 -8.15
CA THR A 121 -9.27 14.85 -7.42
C THR A 121 -10.74 14.62 -7.12
N PHE A 122 -11.22 15.25 -6.06
CA PHE A 122 -12.66 15.27 -5.81
C PHE A 122 -13.31 16.33 -6.71
N GLY A 123 -14.33 15.90 -7.42
CA GLY A 123 -15.05 16.81 -8.29
C GLY A 123 -15.86 17.81 -7.51
N GLY A 124 -16.06 18.98 -8.13
CA GLY A 124 -16.94 19.96 -7.61
C GLY A 124 -16.48 20.67 -6.40
N GLY A 125 -15.50 20.38 -5.91
CA GLY A 125 -15.11 21.03 -4.76
C GLY A 125 -16.26 21.09 -3.86
N GLN A 126 -16.90 20.93 -3.79
CA GLN A 126 -17.82 21.17 -3.07
C GLN A 126 -18.50 20.29 -2.51
N ARG A 127 -18.77 19.92 -2.41
CA ARG A 127 -19.42 19.26 -1.78
C ARG A 127 -19.30 18.23 -1.46
N VAL A 128 -19.03 18.06 -1.15
CA VAL A 128 -18.96 17.19 -0.89
C VAL A 128 -19.39 16.70 0.09
N GLY A 129 -19.64 16.72 0.53
CA GLY A 129 -20.03 16.29 1.52
C GLY A 129 -20.82 15.43 1.77
N ARG A 130 -21.11 15.23 1.77
CA ARG A 130 -21.86 14.54 2.04
C ARG A 130 -21.57 13.89 2.75
#